data_18772c4fc45ec03d6771bd295149788d
#
_entry.id   18772c4fc45ec03d6771bd295149788d
#
_cell.length_a   1.000
_cell.length_b   1.000
_cell.length_c   1.000
_cell.angle_alpha   90.00
_cell.angle_beta   90.00
_cell.angle_gamma   90.00
#
_symmetry.space_group_name_H-M   'P 1'
#
loop_
_entity.id
_entity.type
_entity.pdbx_description
1 polymer ?
#
loop_
_entity_poly.entity_id
_entity_poly.type
_entity_poly.pdbx_seq_one_letter_code
_entity_poly.pdbx_strand_id
1 'polypeptide(L)'
;MENRLSVKEFFKARGEKGAALITGLLLVLVLTILSMAGLISTASEMKIAANDRSSKKVFYVAEAGVEDARSRLQTGASSNPIYDNQFSNPNWTAFIGTESKSGEKGYQSANTSHVRYDQLNSGLNYVVTVSHKLDGSGNILKWGDSNDDGIPEENTSVGANIFVITSDGYDSDGAFKPLRIEASQVPSITAPAALYTKEHTTIQGTST
;
A
#
# COMPACT_ATOMS: atom_id res chain seq x y z
N MET A 1 -63.12 37.72 59.41
CA MET A 1 -62.49 36.40 59.27
C MET A 1 -61.14 36.63 58.59
N GLU A 2 -60.08 36.75 59.36
CA GLU A 2 -58.71 36.92 58.83
C GLU A 2 -58.08 35.57 58.54
N ASN A 3 -57.79 35.34 57.28
CA ASN A 3 -57.15 34.14 56.82
C ASN A 3 -55.64 34.24 57.07
N ARG A 4 -55.21 33.84 58.30
CA ARG A 4 -53.80 33.71 58.64
C ARG A 4 -53.23 32.50 57.92
N LEU A 5 -52.74 32.69 56.69
CA LEU A 5 -51.88 31.71 56.02
C LEU A 5 -50.71 31.40 56.99
N SER A 6 -50.56 30.15 57.35
CA SER A 6 -49.54 29.71 58.30
C SER A 6 -48.17 30.03 57.73
N VAL A 7 -47.34 30.68 58.52
CA VAL A 7 -45.93 30.97 58.18
C VAL A 7 -45.19 29.73 57.74
N LYS A 8 -45.57 28.55 58.17
CA LYS A 8 -44.99 27.28 57.75
C LYS A 8 -45.30 26.95 56.31
N GLU A 9 -46.45 27.28 55.73
CA GLU A 9 -46.78 27.03 54.32
C GLU A 9 -46.02 27.98 53.43
N PHE A 10 -45.75 29.22 53.85
CA PHE A 10 -44.97 30.16 53.10
C PHE A 10 -43.49 29.75 52.98
N PHE A 11 -42.92 29.22 54.08
CA PHE A 11 -41.54 28.70 54.04
C PHE A 11 -41.42 27.38 53.27
N LYS A 12 -42.43 26.49 53.32
CA LYS A 12 -42.48 25.25 52.56
C LYS A 12 -42.52 25.54 51.05
N ALA A 13 -43.38 26.44 50.59
CA ALA A 13 -43.46 26.82 49.16
C ALA A 13 -42.19 27.53 48.65
N ARG A 14 -41.43 28.23 49.50
CA ARG A 14 -40.15 28.83 49.15
C ARG A 14 -39.04 27.78 49.01
N GLY A 15 -39.02 26.76 49.87
CA GLY A 15 -38.07 25.65 49.82
C GLY A 15 -38.22 24.81 48.55
N GLU A 16 -39.45 24.55 48.14
CA GLU A 16 -39.75 23.78 46.91
C GLU A 16 -39.29 24.52 45.62
N LYS A 17 -39.46 25.84 45.56
CA LYS A 17 -38.99 26.66 44.43
C LYS A 17 -37.47 26.70 44.34
N GLY A 18 -36.77 26.71 45.47
CA GLY A 18 -35.29 26.68 45.49
C GLY A 18 -34.74 25.32 45.08
N ALA A 19 -35.38 24.22 45.54
CA ALA A 19 -35.00 22.86 45.14
C ALA A 19 -35.18 22.61 43.63
N ALA A 20 -36.29 23.08 43.05
CA ALA A 20 -36.54 22.98 41.62
C ALA A 20 -35.49 23.70 40.77
N LEU A 21 -35.03 24.87 41.21
CA LEU A 21 -33.99 25.63 40.56
C LEU A 21 -32.65 24.88 40.56
N ILE A 22 -32.26 24.32 41.73
CA ILE A 22 -31.00 23.56 41.84
C ILE A 22 -31.07 22.30 40.99
N THR A 23 -32.18 21.59 41.00
CA THR A 23 -32.37 20.38 40.19
C THR A 23 -32.30 20.71 38.69
N GLY A 24 -32.94 21.82 38.28
CA GLY A 24 -32.87 22.28 36.89
C GLY A 24 -31.45 22.64 36.44
N LEU A 25 -30.69 23.34 37.32
CA LEU A 25 -29.30 23.68 37.03
C LEU A 25 -28.40 22.46 36.95
N LEU A 26 -28.62 21.47 37.81
CA LEU A 26 -27.87 20.21 37.83
C LEU A 26 -28.16 19.39 36.55
N LEU A 27 -29.40 19.38 36.09
CA LEU A 27 -29.81 18.72 34.88
C LEU A 27 -29.17 19.34 33.62
N VAL A 28 -29.16 20.67 33.55
CA VAL A 28 -28.47 21.42 32.48
C VAL A 28 -26.97 21.11 32.50
N LEU A 29 -26.34 21.10 33.67
CA LEU A 29 -24.92 20.76 33.80
C LEU A 29 -24.63 19.35 33.27
N VAL A 30 -25.40 18.35 33.67
CA VAL A 30 -25.25 16.97 33.19
C VAL A 30 -25.42 16.88 31.69
N LEU A 31 -26.46 17.50 31.12
CA LEU A 31 -26.68 17.54 29.67
C LEU A 31 -25.54 18.21 28.93
N THR A 32 -24.97 19.27 29.49
CA THR A 32 -23.81 19.96 28.87
C THR A 32 -22.59 19.06 28.84
N ILE A 33 -22.29 18.32 29.91
CA ILE A 33 -21.17 17.38 29.99
C ILE A 33 -21.37 16.23 28.98
N LEU A 34 -22.58 15.66 28.90
CA LEU A 34 -22.89 14.59 27.94
C LEU A 34 -22.75 15.06 26.49
N SER A 35 -23.23 16.28 26.19
CA SER A 35 -23.08 16.86 24.85
C SER A 35 -21.63 17.08 24.48
N MET A 36 -20.80 17.57 25.40
CA MET A 36 -19.38 17.77 25.19
C MET A 36 -18.64 16.45 24.96
N ALA A 37 -18.96 15.40 25.73
CA ALA A 37 -18.40 14.06 25.52
C ALA A 37 -18.75 13.50 24.14
N GLY A 38 -19.99 13.68 23.68
CA GLY A 38 -20.41 13.30 22.33
C GLY A 38 -19.63 14.01 21.23
N LEU A 39 -19.41 15.30 21.36
CA LEU A 39 -18.62 16.08 20.39
C LEU A 39 -17.17 15.61 20.30
N ILE A 40 -16.53 15.31 21.43
CA ILE A 40 -15.15 14.79 21.48
C ILE A 40 -15.07 13.44 20.79
N SER A 41 -16.02 12.54 21.04
CA SER A 41 -16.10 11.23 20.39
C SER A 41 -16.20 11.36 18.87
N THR A 42 -17.15 12.17 18.41
CA THR A 42 -17.36 12.41 16.97
C THR A 42 -16.11 13.01 16.30
N ALA A 43 -15.45 13.96 16.96
CA ALA A 43 -14.22 14.56 16.43
C ALA A 43 -13.08 13.51 16.29
N SER A 44 -12.98 12.58 17.25
CA SER A 44 -12.01 11.49 17.20
C SER A 44 -12.32 10.51 16.07
N GLU A 45 -13.58 10.15 15.90
CA GLU A 45 -14.02 9.25 14.80
C GLU A 45 -13.73 9.88 13.42
N MET A 46 -13.98 11.18 13.26
CA MET A 46 -13.68 11.89 12.02
C MET A 46 -12.18 11.89 11.71
N LYS A 47 -11.31 12.06 12.71
CA LYS A 47 -9.86 11.99 12.52
C LYS A 47 -9.40 10.58 12.13
N ILE A 48 -9.95 9.55 12.77
CA ILE A 48 -9.65 8.15 12.44
C ILE A 48 -10.08 7.84 11.00
N ALA A 49 -11.30 8.23 10.62
CA ALA A 49 -11.82 8.04 9.27
C ALA A 49 -10.99 8.77 8.20
N ALA A 50 -10.55 10.00 8.49
CA ALA A 50 -9.67 10.76 7.60
C ALA A 50 -8.31 10.08 7.41
N ASN A 51 -7.70 9.61 8.50
CA ASN A 51 -6.43 8.89 8.45
C ASN A 51 -6.54 7.56 7.69
N ASP A 52 -7.62 6.80 7.91
CA ASP A 52 -7.88 5.55 7.19
C ASP A 52 -8.05 5.79 5.68
N ARG A 53 -8.81 6.83 5.31
CA ARG A 53 -8.97 7.23 3.90
C ARG A 53 -7.63 7.63 3.27
N SER A 54 -6.82 8.43 3.96
CA SER A 54 -5.51 8.84 3.46
C SER A 54 -4.56 7.63 3.32
N SER A 55 -4.54 6.73 4.30
CA SER A 55 -3.75 5.50 4.26
C SER A 55 -4.14 4.59 3.08
N LYS A 56 -5.44 4.40 2.84
CA LYS A 56 -5.93 3.63 1.69
C LYS A 56 -5.54 4.28 0.36
N LYS A 57 -5.65 5.61 0.27
CA LYS A 57 -5.30 6.36 -0.92
C LYS A 57 -3.83 6.17 -1.30
N VAL A 58 -2.90 6.34 -0.35
CA VAL A 58 -1.46 6.15 -0.62
C VAL A 58 -1.08 4.69 -0.85
N PHE A 59 -1.84 3.74 -0.29
CA PHE A 59 -1.68 2.32 -0.60
C PHE A 59 -1.97 2.03 -2.08
N TYR A 60 -3.09 2.51 -2.62
CA TYR A 60 -3.42 2.36 -4.04
C TYR A 60 -2.42 3.06 -4.96
N VAL A 61 -1.86 4.18 -4.51
CA VAL A 61 -0.77 4.87 -5.22
C VAL A 61 0.48 4.00 -5.28
N ALA A 62 0.87 3.37 -4.17
CA ALA A 62 1.98 2.44 -4.14
C ALA A 62 1.73 1.21 -5.01
N GLU A 63 0.51 0.67 -5.01
CA GLU A 63 0.09 -0.44 -5.87
C GLU A 63 0.20 -0.07 -7.36
N ALA A 64 -0.25 1.13 -7.73
CA ALA A 64 -0.10 1.63 -9.10
C ALA A 64 1.38 1.68 -9.53
N GLY A 65 2.29 2.08 -8.63
CA GLY A 65 3.72 2.05 -8.89
C GLY A 65 4.28 0.63 -9.09
N VAL A 66 3.80 -0.34 -8.32
CA VAL A 66 4.15 -1.75 -8.52
C VAL A 66 3.70 -2.24 -9.90
N GLU A 67 2.46 -1.95 -10.30
CA GLU A 67 1.93 -2.38 -11.59
C GLU A 67 2.64 -1.67 -12.76
N ASP A 68 3.01 -0.40 -12.59
CA ASP A 68 3.84 0.31 -13.59
C ASP A 68 5.21 -0.39 -13.74
N ALA A 69 5.88 -0.73 -12.64
CA ALA A 69 7.15 -1.45 -12.69
C ALA A 69 7.02 -2.83 -13.35
N ARG A 70 5.99 -3.60 -13.00
CA ARG A 70 5.73 -4.91 -13.61
C ARG A 70 5.49 -4.80 -15.11
N SER A 71 4.70 -3.82 -15.54
CA SER A 71 4.44 -3.54 -16.96
C SER A 71 5.72 -3.19 -17.71
N ARG A 72 6.63 -2.45 -17.08
CA ARG A 72 7.91 -2.05 -17.69
C ARG A 72 8.94 -3.16 -17.73
N LEU A 73 8.91 -4.08 -16.78
CA LEU A 73 9.74 -5.29 -16.78
C LEU A 73 9.31 -6.31 -17.86
N GLN A 74 8.05 -6.26 -18.29
CA GLN A 74 7.56 -7.09 -19.39
C GLN A 74 7.97 -6.48 -20.72
N THR A 75 8.77 -7.20 -21.49
CA THR A 75 9.20 -6.79 -22.84
C THR A 75 8.00 -6.50 -23.74
N GLY A 76 7.94 -5.27 -24.26
CA GLY A 76 6.90 -4.83 -25.20
C GLY A 76 5.60 -4.29 -24.58
N ALA A 77 5.44 -4.31 -23.26
CA ALA A 77 4.22 -3.85 -22.60
C ALA A 77 4.19 -2.34 -22.32
N SER A 78 5.33 -1.66 -22.34
CA SER A 78 5.44 -0.24 -22.03
C SER A 78 6.24 0.52 -23.08
N SER A 79 5.92 1.80 -23.28
CA SER A 79 6.68 2.71 -24.16
C SER A 79 8.09 3.01 -23.66
N ASN A 80 8.38 2.74 -22.39
CA ASN A 80 9.69 2.94 -21.77
C ASN A 80 10.01 1.75 -20.85
N PRO A 81 10.45 0.60 -21.43
CA PRO A 81 10.68 -0.61 -20.67
C PRO A 81 11.93 -0.51 -19.81
N ILE A 82 11.94 -1.25 -18.70
CA ILE A 82 13.10 -1.47 -17.85
C ILE A 82 13.76 -2.77 -18.33
N TYR A 83 15.05 -2.67 -18.70
CA TYR A 83 15.85 -3.83 -19.06
C TYR A 83 16.87 -4.12 -17.98
N ASP A 84 16.91 -5.36 -17.54
CA ASP A 84 18.05 -5.88 -16.79
C ASP A 84 19.22 -6.10 -17.77
N ASN A 85 20.00 -5.05 -17.99
CA ASN A 85 21.19 -5.11 -18.82
C ASN A 85 22.43 -5.57 -18.05
N GLN A 86 22.30 -5.88 -16.78
CA GLN A 86 23.35 -6.31 -15.87
C GLN A 86 22.91 -7.50 -15.01
N PHE A 87 22.35 -8.51 -15.63
CA PHE A 87 21.73 -9.69 -15.00
C PHE A 87 22.64 -10.46 -14.03
N SER A 88 23.94 -10.20 -14.06
CA SER A 88 24.95 -10.77 -13.13
C SER A 88 25.45 -9.78 -12.09
N ASN A 89 24.98 -8.52 -12.10
CA ASN A 89 25.39 -7.51 -11.15
C ASN A 89 24.42 -7.44 -9.96
N PRO A 90 24.84 -7.86 -8.76
CA PRO A 90 23.97 -7.82 -7.58
C PRO A 90 23.57 -6.39 -7.18
N ASN A 91 24.33 -5.37 -7.61
CA ASN A 91 24.06 -3.97 -7.32
C ASN A 91 23.22 -3.26 -8.41
N TRP A 92 22.77 -4.00 -9.42
CA TRP A 92 21.89 -3.41 -10.43
C TRP A 92 20.57 -2.93 -9.80
N THR A 93 20.15 -1.74 -10.23
CA THR A 93 18.86 -1.16 -9.81
C THR A 93 18.20 -0.45 -10.98
N ALA A 94 16.89 -0.40 -10.97
CA ALA A 94 16.11 0.49 -11.80
C ALA A 94 15.22 1.38 -10.91
N PHE A 95 14.99 2.59 -11.35
CA PHE A 95 14.25 3.60 -10.62
C PHE A 95 13.14 4.18 -11.50
N ILE A 96 11.94 4.31 -10.94
CA ILE A 96 10.80 4.97 -11.56
C ILE A 96 10.36 6.11 -10.65
N GLY A 97 10.35 7.34 -11.16
CA GLY A 97 9.98 8.50 -10.36
C GLY A 97 9.52 9.70 -11.19
N THR A 98 8.94 10.70 -10.55
CA THR A 98 8.47 11.92 -11.20
C THR A 98 9.60 12.81 -11.67
N GLU A 99 10.74 12.74 -10.99
CA GLU A 99 11.94 13.52 -11.32
C GLU A 99 13.16 12.62 -11.48
N SER A 100 14.06 12.99 -12.40
CA SER A 100 15.32 12.28 -12.64
C SER A 100 16.45 12.79 -11.75
N LYS A 101 16.24 12.99 -10.45
CA LYS A 101 17.22 13.70 -9.64
C LYS A 101 17.66 12.97 -8.38
N SER A 102 18.94 13.16 -8.07
CA SER A 102 19.50 12.92 -6.74
C SER A 102 18.72 13.75 -5.72
N GLY A 103 17.88 13.13 -4.94
CA GLY A 103 17.03 13.79 -3.95
C GLY A 103 15.71 13.08 -3.77
N GLU A 104 15.23 12.34 -4.78
CA GLU A 104 14.10 11.43 -4.58
C GLU A 104 14.53 10.22 -3.76
N LYS A 105 13.65 9.83 -2.82
CA LYS A 105 13.88 8.66 -1.98
C LYS A 105 14.03 7.41 -2.85
N GLY A 106 15.11 6.67 -2.64
CA GLY A 106 15.41 5.46 -3.41
C GLY A 106 16.21 5.69 -4.69
N TYR A 107 16.43 6.92 -5.14
CA TYR A 107 17.28 7.20 -6.30
C TYR A 107 18.75 6.86 -6.01
N GLN A 108 19.35 6.06 -6.86
CA GLN A 108 20.78 5.72 -6.81
C GLN A 108 21.41 6.07 -8.15
N SER A 109 22.40 6.96 -8.16
CA SER A 109 23.03 7.47 -9.39
C SER A 109 23.94 6.45 -10.11
N ALA A 110 24.42 5.43 -9.39
CA ALA A 110 25.28 4.40 -9.97
C ALA A 110 24.45 3.18 -10.37
N ASN A 111 24.64 2.70 -11.59
CA ASN A 111 23.99 1.49 -12.14
C ASN A 111 22.46 1.55 -12.24
N THR A 112 21.88 2.74 -12.26
CA THR A 112 20.44 2.91 -12.24
C THR A 112 19.89 3.16 -13.64
N SER A 113 19.00 2.27 -14.09
CA SER A 113 18.11 2.57 -15.21
C SER A 113 16.99 3.47 -14.69
N HIS A 114 16.89 4.68 -15.21
CA HIS A 114 15.94 5.66 -14.73
C HIS A 114 14.77 5.84 -15.70
N VAL A 115 13.55 5.72 -15.21
CA VAL A 115 12.32 5.98 -15.96
C VAL A 115 11.53 7.08 -15.27
N ARG A 116 11.20 8.11 -16.03
CA ARG A 116 10.33 9.18 -15.58
C ARG A 116 8.86 8.86 -15.92
N TYR A 117 7.95 9.19 -15.01
CA TYR A 117 6.53 9.22 -15.29
C TYR A 117 5.93 10.59 -14.91
N ASP A 118 4.75 10.91 -15.46
CA ASP A 118 4.01 12.10 -15.07
C ASP A 118 3.22 11.83 -13.78
N GLN A 119 2.99 12.88 -12.97
CA GLN A 119 2.22 12.77 -11.74
C GLN A 119 0.83 12.17 -11.99
N LEU A 120 0.43 11.22 -11.15
CA LEU A 120 -0.89 10.58 -11.25
C LEU A 120 -2.05 11.57 -11.05
N ASN A 121 -1.87 12.50 -10.13
CA ASN A 121 -2.80 13.59 -9.84
C ASN A 121 -2.09 14.62 -8.96
N SER A 122 -2.62 15.84 -8.84
CA SER A 122 -2.02 16.85 -7.97
C SER A 122 -1.85 16.33 -6.54
N GLY A 123 -0.61 16.17 -6.11
CA GLY A 123 -0.23 15.72 -4.78
C GLY A 123 -0.13 14.21 -4.57
N LEU A 124 -0.45 13.36 -5.58
CA LEU A 124 -0.27 11.91 -5.51
C LEU A 124 0.91 11.47 -6.35
N ASN A 125 1.89 10.82 -5.71
CA ASN A 125 3.09 10.34 -6.37
C ASN A 125 3.47 8.96 -5.86
N TYR A 126 4.15 8.18 -6.69
CA TYR A 126 4.90 7.01 -6.26
C TYR A 126 6.36 7.11 -6.71
N VAL A 127 7.21 6.43 -5.99
CA VAL A 127 8.61 6.20 -6.35
C VAL A 127 8.85 4.71 -6.27
N VAL A 128 9.39 4.13 -7.34
CA VAL A 128 9.66 2.70 -7.38
C VAL A 128 11.13 2.44 -7.56
N THR A 129 11.64 1.51 -6.77
CA THR A 129 12.97 0.93 -6.95
C THR A 129 12.83 -0.54 -7.27
N VAL A 130 13.49 -1.00 -8.32
CA VAL A 130 13.60 -2.40 -8.70
C VAL A 130 15.04 -2.83 -8.53
N SER A 131 15.28 -3.94 -7.86
CA SER A 131 16.61 -4.51 -7.65
C SER A 131 16.56 -6.03 -7.75
N HIS A 132 17.70 -6.67 -7.89
CA HIS A 132 17.78 -8.13 -7.74
C HIS A 132 17.51 -8.54 -6.29
N LYS A 133 16.86 -9.70 -6.10
CA LYS A 133 16.80 -10.35 -4.78
C LYS A 133 18.13 -11.04 -4.54
N LEU A 134 18.73 -10.78 -3.38
CA LEU A 134 20.00 -11.36 -2.98
C LEU A 134 19.83 -12.35 -1.83
N ASP A 135 20.69 -13.36 -1.80
CA ASP A 135 20.84 -14.25 -0.64
C ASP A 135 21.63 -13.56 0.48
N GLY A 136 21.84 -14.26 1.61
CA GLY A 136 22.64 -13.75 2.75
C GLY A 136 24.12 -13.55 2.43
N SER A 137 24.63 -14.06 1.32
CA SER A 137 26.01 -13.92 0.84
C SER A 137 26.19 -12.88 -0.27
N GLY A 138 25.09 -12.25 -0.70
CA GLY A 138 25.09 -11.23 -1.77
C GLY A 138 25.00 -11.80 -3.19
N ASN A 139 24.65 -13.09 -3.35
CA ASN A 139 24.41 -13.66 -4.67
C ASN A 139 22.98 -13.41 -5.13
N ILE A 140 22.78 -13.23 -6.44
CA ILE A 140 21.46 -13.02 -7.04
C ILE A 140 20.65 -14.32 -6.95
N LEU A 141 19.47 -14.24 -6.37
CA LEU A 141 18.50 -15.33 -6.35
C LEU A 141 17.73 -15.39 -7.67
N LYS A 142 17.52 -16.63 -8.12
CA LYS A 142 16.80 -16.96 -9.35
C LYS A 142 15.65 -17.90 -9.04
N TRP A 143 14.64 -17.87 -9.88
CA TRP A 143 13.53 -18.82 -9.86
C TRP A 143 13.69 -19.81 -10.98
N GLY A 144 13.92 -21.07 -10.65
CA GLY A 144 14.14 -22.15 -11.61
C GLY A 144 14.33 -23.50 -10.93
N ASP A 145 14.28 -24.56 -11.71
CA ASP A 145 14.46 -25.93 -11.25
C ASP A 145 15.95 -26.27 -11.26
N SER A 146 16.59 -26.24 -10.08
CA SER A 146 18.02 -26.44 -9.93
C SER A 146 18.40 -27.91 -9.75
N ASN A 147 17.46 -28.76 -9.37
CA ASN A 147 17.64 -30.18 -9.10
C ASN A 147 17.01 -31.10 -10.15
N ASP A 148 16.38 -30.51 -11.19
CA ASP A 148 15.72 -31.19 -12.32
C ASP A 148 14.57 -32.11 -11.88
N ASP A 149 13.84 -31.74 -10.81
CA ASP A 149 12.67 -32.50 -10.36
C ASP A 149 11.36 -32.03 -11.00
N GLY A 150 11.42 -30.97 -11.80
CA GLY A 150 10.29 -30.35 -12.48
C GLY A 150 9.56 -29.30 -11.65
N ILE A 151 10.06 -28.98 -10.43
CA ILE A 151 9.47 -28.00 -9.51
C ILE A 151 10.43 -26.81 -9.40
N PRO A 152 10.04 -25.61 -9.87
CA PRO A 152 10.88 -24.43 -9.69
C PRO A 152 11.01 -24.03 -8.22
N GLU A 153 12.23 -23.70 -7.82
CA GLU A 153 12.55 -23.16 -6.48
C GLU A 153 13.49 -21.97 -6.56
N GLU A 154 13.67 -21.28 -5.42
CA GLU A 154 14.69 -20.24 -5.28
C GLU A 154 16.08 -20.87 -5.21
N ASN A 155 16.97 -20.44 -6.10
CA ASN A 155 18.34 -20.91 -6.18
C ASN A 155 19.26 -19.79 -6.72
N THR A 156 20.59 -20.05 -6.77
CA THR A 156 21.57 -19.07 -7.29
C THR A 156 22.14 -19.47 -8.65
N SER A 157 21.75 -20.61 -9.23
CA SER A 157 22.41 -21.19 -10.40
C SER A 157 21.60 -21.11 -11.67
N VAL A 158 20.31 -21.48 -11.64
CA VAL A 158 19.48 -21.64 -12.84
C VAL A 158 18.16 -20.86 -12.74
N GLY A 159 17.62 -20.47 -13.89
CA GLY A 159 16.33 -19.79 -13.98
C GLY A 159 16.43 -18.28 -14.19
N ALA A 160 15.32 -17.61 -14.04
CA ALA A 160 15.21 -16.17 -14.18
C ALA A 160 15.49 -15.44 -12.86
N ASN A 161 16.15 -14.29 -12.94
CA ASN A 161 16.40 -13.46 -11.77
C ASN A 161 15.09 -13.11 -11.04
N ILE A 162 15.15 -13.14 -9.71
CA ILE A 162 14.06 -12.63 -8.88
C ILE A 162 14.32 -11.15 -8.61
N PHE A 163 13.34 -10.32 -8.96
CA PHE A 163 13.36 -8.89 -8.70
C PHE A 163 12.59 -8.56 -7.42
N VAL A 164 13.10 -7.62 -6.67
CA VAL A 164 12.41 -6.95 -5.58
C VAL A 164 11.95 -5.61 -6.08
N ILE A 165 10.64 -5.41 -6.11
CA ILE A 165 10.01 -4.15 -6.48
C ILE A 165 9.54 -3.49 -5.20
N THR A 166 10.08 -2.32 -4.88
CA THR A 166 9.65 -1.50 -3.75
C THR A 166 9.02 -0.24 -4.29
N SER A 167 7.74 -0.03 -3.99
CA SER A 167 6.99 1.16 -4.38
C SER A 167 6.59 1.94 -3.15
N ASP A 168 7.00 3.19 -3.09
CA ASP A 168 6.65 4.14 -2.05
C ASP A 168 5.56 5.07 -2.58
N GLY A 169 4.34 4.98 -2.04
CA GLY A 169 3.24 5.88 -2.36
C GLY A 169 3.18 7.08 -1.42
N TYR A 170 2.91 8.26 -1.96
CA TYR A 170 2.87 9.54 -1.24
C TYR A 170 1.61 10.32 -1.54
N ASP A 171 1.19 11.13 -0.55
CA ASP A 171 0.21 12.19 -0.70
C ASP A 171 0.83 13.55 -0.32
N SER A 172 0.30 14.64 -0.86
CA SER A 172 0.66 16.02 -0.50
C SER A 172 0.56 16.32 0.99
N ASP A 173 -0.32 15.64 1.69
CA ASP A 173 -0.56 15.80 3.13
C ASP A 173 0.48 15.07 4.00
N GLY A 174 1.51 14.47 3.38
CA GLY A 174 2.58 13.76 4.06
C GLY A 174 2.27 12.31 4.42
N ALA A 175 1.12 11.78 4.00
CA ALA A 175 0.84 10.36 4.13
C ALA A 175 1.77 9.55 3.23
N PHE A 176 2.27 8.43 3.76
CA PHE A 176 3.25 7.58 3.11
C PHE A 176 2.93 6.10 3.32
N LYS A 177 3.09 5.29 2.28
CA LYS A 177 2.92 3.84 2.37
C LYS A 177 3.91 3.11 1.46
N PRO A 178 4.83 2.30 2.00
CA PRO A 178 5.68 1.42 1.21
C PRO A 178 4.92 0.13 0.88
N LEU A 179 5.12 -0.37 -0.34
CA LEU A 179 4.70 -1.69 -0.80
C LEU A 179 5.90 -2.39 -1.41
N ARG A 180 6.17 -3.63 -0.99
CA ARG A 180 7.26 -4.44 -1.52
C ARG A 180 6.71 -5.76 -2.02
N ILE A 181 7.08 -6.12 -3.24
CA ILE A 181 6.77 -7.42 -3.83
C ILE A 181 8.01 -8.06 -4.44
N GLU A 182 7.95 -9.36 -4.65
CA GLU A 182 8.93 -10.12 -5.41
C GLU A 182 8.30 -10.62 -6.70
N ALA A 183 9.05 -10.55 -7.79
CA ALA A 183 8.61 -10.95 -9.10
C ALA A 183 9.75 -11.63 -9.86
N SER A 184 9.43 -12.68 -10.62
CA SER A 184 10.36 -13.29 -11.55
C SER A 184 9.72 -13.37 -12.93
N GLN A 185 10.53 -13.16 -13.95
CA GLN A 185 10.09 -13.30 -15.32
C GLN A 185 10.15 -14.79 -15.70
N VAL A 186 9.02 -15.46 -15.68
CA VAL A 186 8.92 -16.81 -16.22
C VAL A 186 8.87 -16.70 -17.75
N PRO A 187 9.76 -17.37 -18.48
CA PRO A 187 9.68 -17.39 -19.95
C PRO A 187 8.31 -17.93 -20.36
N SER A 188 7.64 -17.20 -21.28
CA SER A 188 6.40 -17.69 -21.85
C SER A 188 6.67 -19.01 -22.54
N ILE A 189 6.01 -20.07 -22.09
CA ILE A 189 6.05 -21.36 -22.78
C ILE A 189 5.26 -21.17 -24.08
N THR A 190 5.92 -20.82 -25.14
CA THR A 190 5.38 -20.91 -26.49
C THR A 190 5.41 -22.41 -26.84
N ALA A 191 4.32 -23.08 -26.59
CA ALA A 191 4.15 -24.45 -27.13
C ALA A 191 3.91 -24.35 -28.65
N PRO A 192 4.89 -24.67 -29.50
CA PRO A 192 4.72 -24.58 -30.95
C PRO A 192 3.79 -25.66 -31.49
N ALA A 193 3.30 -26.56 -30.66
CA ALA A 193 2.40 -27.64 -31.01
C ALA A 193 1.44 -27.98 -29.87
N ALA A 194 0.29 -28.54 -30.20
CA ALA A 194 -0.73 -28.97 -29.24
C ALA A 194 -0.28 -30.11 -28.30
N LEU A 195 0.91 -30.65 -28.49
CA LEU A 195 1.47 -31.70 -27.66
C LEU A 195 2.92 -31.38 -27.32
N TYR A 196 3.17 -31.09 -26.02
CA TYR A 196 4.52 -30.98 -25.47
C TYR A 196 4.79 -32.24 -24.64
N THR A 197 5.80 -33.01 -25.02
CA THR A 197 6.24 -34.18 -24.24
C THR A 197 7.72 -34.00 -23.88
N LYS A 198 8.07 -34.24 -22.63
CA LYS A 198 9.46 -34.22 -22.13
C LYS A 198 10.26 -35.41 -22.67
N GLU A 199 9.58 -36.43 -23.19
CA GLU A 199 10.17 -37.63 -23.74
C GLU A 199 9.89 -37.79 -25.24
N HIS A 200 10.73 -38.58 -25.94
CA HIS A 200 10.57 -38.91 -27.35
C HIS A 200 9.21 -39.54 -27.63
N THR A 201 8.31 -38.76 -28.24
CA THR A 201 7.03 -39.31 -28.75
C THR A 201 7.14 -39.53 -30.25
N THR A 202 7.07 -40.74 -30.67
CA THR A 202 6.98 -41.10 -32.11
C THR A 202 5.51 -41.10 -32.52
N ILE A 203 5.09 -40.12 -33.33
CA ILE A 203 3.77 -40.10 -33.92
C ILE A 203 3.87 -40.83 -35.27
N GLN A 204 3.33 -42.04 -35.33
CA GLN A 204 3.19 -42.77 -36.63
C GLN A 204 1.84 -42.38 -37.22
N GLY A 205 1.85 -41.62 -38.30
CA GLY A 205 0.70 -41.35 -39.14
C GLY A 205 0.81 -42.10 -40.45
N THR A 206 -0.15 -42.96 -40.78
CA THR A 206 -0.32 -43.47 -42.12
C THR A 206 -1.11 -42.44 -42.92
N SER A 207 -0.47 -41.80 -43.91
CA SER A 207 -1.17 -41.01 -44.91
C SER A 207 -1.70 -41.98 -45.97
N THR A 208 -2.99 -42.05 -46.13
CA THR A 208 -3.68 -42.60 -47.32
C THR A 208 -4.00 -41.49 -48.28
#